data_c512673b3c8fea2385d17c40a6053c62
#
_entry.id   c512673b3c8fea2385d17c40a6053c62
#
_cell.length_a   1.000
_cell.length_b   1.000
_cell.length_c   1.000
_cell.angle_alpha   90.00
_cell.angle_beta   90.00
_cell.angle_gamma   90.00
#
_symmetry.space_group_name_H-M   'P 1'
#
loop_
_entity.id
_entity.type
_entity.pdbx_description
1 polymer ?
#
loop_
_entity_poly.entity_id
_entity_poly.type
_entity_poly.pdbx_seq_one_letter_code
_entity_poly.pdbx_strand_id
1 'polypeptide(L)'
;MESVTVEIRGRMFIPDRVLLHHDQKTVLRFLNHDTELHTVVAKELFFGVGLNVGGNGAPEFGPDGLKRVIIPPEGVIEFQFTPAHTGIFPYLCDMPGHDMKAVIVVE
;
A
#
# COMPACT_ATOMS: atom_id res chain seq x y z
N MET A 1 -13.70 8.23 9.60
CA MET A 1 -12.42 7.89 8.97
C MET A 1 -12.07 6.44 9.27
N GLU A 2 -11.66 5.70 8.28
CA GLU A 2 -11.21 4.32 8.43
C GLU A 2 -9.69 4.28 8.50
N SER A 3 -9.14 3.45 9.39
CA SER A 3 -7.69 3.32 9.56
C SER A 3 -7.33 1.85 9.60
N VAL A 4 -6.42 1.43 8.75
CA VAL A 4 -5.97 0.05 8.65
C VAL A 4 -4.45 0.02 8.61
N THR A 5 -3.87 -0.93 9.32
CA THR A 5 -2.42 -1.14 9.34
C THR A 5 -2.09 -2.53 8.81
N VAL A 6 -1.14 -2.57 7.87
CA VAL A 6 -0.55 -3.80 7.37
C VAL A 6 0.90 -3.84 7.85
N GLU A 7 1.30 -4.96 8.44
CA GLU A 7 2.67 -5.17 8.84
C GLU A 7 3.40 -5.99 7.77
N ILE A 8 4.66 -5.69 7.55
CA ILE A 8 5.53 -6.47 6.68
C ILE A 8 6.56 -7.14 7.57
N ARG A 9 6.55 -8.47 7.59
CA ARG A 9 7.43 -9.26 8.42
C ARG A 9 7.73 -10.57 7.73
N GLY A 10 9.01 -10.95 7.65
CA GLY A 10 9.42 -12.17 7.00
C GLY A 10 9.03 -12.23 5.52
N ARG A 11 9.09 -11.09 4.82
CA ARG A 11 8.66 -10.94 3.43
C ARG A 11 7.20 -11.33 3.20
N MET A 12 6.33 -10.97 4.15
CA MET A 12 4.89 -11.18 4.05
C MET A 12 4.14 -9.92 4.43
N PHE A 13 3.03 -9.67 3.75
CA PHE A 13 2.06 -8.66 4.17
C PHE A 13 1.08 -9.29 5.18
N ILE A 14 0.96 -8.70 6.35
CA ILE A 14 0.13 -9.22 7.44
C ILE A 14 -0.81 -8.12 7.93
N PRO A 15 -2.13 -8.26 7.75
CA PRO A 15 -2.80 -9.32 7.02
C PRO A 15 -2.58 -9.22 5.51
N ASP A 16 -2.80 -10.30 4.79
CA ASP A 16 -2.68 -10.34 3.33
C ASP A 16 -4.00 -10.01 2.62
N ARG A 17 -5.01 -9.66 3.37
CA ARG A 17 -6.32 -9.24 2.86
C ARG A 17 -6.87 -8.14 3.76
N VAL A 18 -7.17 -7.00 3.15
CA VAL A 18 -7.68 -5.82 3.84
C VAL A 18 -9.02 -5.43 3.24
N LEU A 19 -9.99 -5.10 4.10
CA LEU A 19 -11.29 -4.62 3.69
C LEU A 19 -11.36 -3.11 3.91
N LEU A 20 -11.66 -2.37 2.85
CA LEU A 20 -11.93 -0.94 2.88
C LEU A 20 -13.34 -0.65 2.35
N HIS A 21 -13.82 0.55 2.57
CA HIS A 21 -15.14 0.98 2.13
C HIS A 21 -15.00 2.17 1.18
N HIS A 22 -15.71 2.10 0.04
CA HIS A 22 -15.66 3.20 -0.92
C HIS A 22 -16.33 4.45 -0.35
N ASP A 23 -15.87 5.60 -0.81
CA ASP A 23 -16.32 6.92 -0.35
C ASP A 23 -16.05 7.21 1.13
N GLN A 24 -15.27 6.40 1.80
CA GLN A 24 -14.81 6.61 3.17
C GLN A 24 -13.36 7.09 3.19
N LYS A 25 -13.10 8.21 3.84
CA LYS A 25 -11.71 8.66 4.05
C LYS A 25 -10.96 7.56 4.79
N THR A 26 -9.81 7.19 4.26
CA THR A 26 -9.03 6.05 4.73
C THR A 26 -7.58 6.43 4.95
N VAL A 27 -7.03 5.90 6.03
CA VAL A 27 -5.59 5.89 6.27
C VAL A 27 -5.13 4.44 6.21
N LEU A 28 -4.31 4.11 5.23
CA LEU A 28 -3.74 2.78 5.06
C LEU A 28 -2.24 2.88 5.35
N ARG A 29 -1.80 2.20 6.41
CA ARG A 29 -0.43 2.29 6.90
C ARG A 29 0.28 0.96 6.69
N PHE A 30 1.54 1.03 6.26
CA PHE A 30 2.42 -0.13 6.16
C PHE A 30 3.62 0.06 7.08
N LEU A 31 3.89 -0.94 7.92
CA LEU A 31 5.03 -0.97 8.82
C LEU A 31 5.99 -2.06 8.38
N ASN A 32 7.19 -1.68 7.97
CA ASN A 32 8.21 -2.64 7.56
C ASN A 32 9.06 -3.05 8.76
N HIS A 33 8.85 -4.27 9.26
CA HIS A 33 9.62 -4.83 10.37
C HIS A 33 10.86 -5.60 9.92
N ASP A 34 11.06 -5.73 8.61
CA ASP A 34 12.23 -6.45 8.09
C ASP A 34 13.45 -5.53 8.02
N THR A 35 14.61 -6.14 7.92
CA THR A 35 15.89 -5.42 7.83
C THR A 35 16.27 -5.10 6.39
N GLU A 36 15.36 -5.29 5.45
CA GLU A 36 15.56 -5.02 4.03
C GLU A 36 14.49 -4.09 3.49
N LEU A 37 14.77 -3.46 2.35
CA LEU A 37 13.81 -2.63 1.65
C LEU A 37 12.67 -3.48 1.12
N HIS A 38 11.46 -2.91 1.17
CA HIS A 38 10.30 -3.46 0.47
C HIS A 38 9.63 -2.35 -0.33
N THR A 39 8.75 -2.75 -1.24
CA THR A 39 7.94 -1.80 -2.01
C THR A 39 6.47 -2.16 -1.89
N VAL A 40 5.63 -1.17 -2.10
CA VAL A 40 4.19 -1.38 -2.28
C VAL A 40 3.81 -0.87 -3.66
N VAL A 41 3.28 -1.77 -4.48
CA VAL A 41 2.80 -1.47 -5.83
C VAL A 41 1.30 -1.77 -5.87
N ALA A 42 0.48 -0.73 -5.96
CA ALA A 42 -0.98 -0.83 -5.92
C ALA A 42 -1.61 0.12 -6.94
N LYS A 43 -1.24 -0.03 -8.20
CA LYS A 43 -1.59 0.94 -9.25
C LYS A 43 -3.09 1.11 -9.44
N GLU A 44 -3.82 0.01 -9.48
CA GLU A 44 -5.25 0.04 -9.77
C GLU A 44 -6.04 0.70 -8.64
N LEU A 45 -5.67 0.43 -7.39
CA LEU A 45 -6.32 1.01 -6.23
C LEU A 45 -6.24 2.53 -6.24
N PHE A 46 -5.09 3.08 -6.61
CA PHE A 46 -4.83 4.52 -6.56
C PHE A 46 -5.06 5.24 -7.88
N PHE A 47 -5.44 4.53 -8.93
CA PHE A 47 -5.68 5.15 -10.22
C PHE A 47 -6.84 6.14 -10.14
N GLY A 48 -6.57 7.39 -10.55
CA GLY A 48 -7.59 8.43 -10.55
C GLY A 48 -8.05 8.91 -9.18
N VAL A 49 -7.31 8.56 -8.12
CA VAL A 49 -7.66 8.90 -6.74
C VAL A 49 -6.69 9.95 -6.22
N GLY A 50 -7.23 10.95 -5.53
CA GLY A 50 -6.40 11.91 -4.80
C GLY A 50 -5.70 11.22 -3.64
N LEU A 51 -4.37 11.24 -3.63
CA LEU A 51 -3.58 10.46 -2.71
C LEU A 51 -2.52 11.33 -2.03
N ASN A 52 -2.47 11.26 -0.70
CA ASN A 52 -1.36 11.79 0.08
C ASN A 52 -0.53 10.63 0.62
N VAL A 53 0.78 10.71 0.48
CA VAL A 53 1.72 9.71 0.97
C VAL A 53 2.58 10.35 2.04
N GLY A 54 2.54 9.79 3.25
CA GLY A 54 3.33 10.25 4.38
C GLY A 54 4.25 9.15 4.91
N GLY A 55 5.02 9.50 5.95
CA GLY A 55 5.97 8.59 6.55
C GLY A 55 7.36 8.76 5.98
N ASN A 56 8.21 7.76 6.21
CA ASN A 56 9.60 7.80 5.76
C ASN A 56 9.88 6.91 4.54
N GLY A 57 8.85 6.56 3.80
CA GLY A 57 9.00 5.88 2.52
C GLY A 57 9.32 6.86 1.40
N ALA A 58 9.74 6.32 0.26
CA ALA A 58 10.07 7.08 -0.93
C ALA A 58 9.10 6.76 -2.06
N PRO A 59 8.12 7.63 -2.33
CA PRO A 59 7.21 7.42 -3.44
C PRO A 59 7.88 7.70 -4.78
N GLU A 60 7.57 6.87 -5.77
CA GLU A 60 8.01 7.05 -7.14
C GLU A 60 6.78 7.22 -8.02
N PHE A 61 6.80 8.27 -8.84
CA PHE A 61 5.71 8.58 -9.75
C PHE A 61 6.14 8.34 -11.20
N GLY A 62 5.17 7.94 -12.01
CA GLY A 62 5.34 7.77 -13.46
C GLY A 62 4.23 8.47 -14.22
N PRO A 63 4.11 8.23 -15.55
CA PRO A 63 3.10 8.89 -16.38
C PRO A 63 1.66 8.66 -15.92
N ASP A 64 1.42 7.51 -15.27
CA ASP A 64 0.08 7.11 -14.83
C ASP A 64 -0.17 7.36 -13.34
N GLY A 65 0.66 8.18 -12.68
CA GLY A 65 0.55 8.47 -11.26
C GLY A 65 1.55 7.70 -10.42
N LEU A 66 1.15 7.29 -9.22
CA LEU A 66 2.03 6.59 -8.30
C LEU A 66 2.41 5.22 -8.85
N LYS A 67 3.71 5.00 -9.01
CA LYS A 67 4.26 3.74 -9.51
C LYS A 67 4.50 2.74 -8.38
N ARG A 68 5.17 3.19 -7.34
CA ARG A 68 5.45 2.38 -6.14
C ARG A 68 5.87 3.29 -5.00
N VAL A 69 5.87 2.74 -3.78
CA VAL A 69 6.50 3.38 -2.63
C VAL A 69 7.54 2.43 -2.07
N ILE A 70 8.76 2.93 -1.91
CA ILE A 70 9.86 2.18 -1.31
C ILE A 70 9.82 2.42 0.20
N ILE A 71 9.84 1.34 0.97
CA ILE A 71 9.81 1.39 2.43
C ILE A 71 11.16 0.93 2.97
N PRO A 72 11.91 1.80 3.67
CA PRO A 72 13.19 1.40 4.23
C PRO A 72 13.01 0.39 5.37
N PRO A 73 14.09 -0.30 5.77
CA PRO A 73 14.03 -1.15 6.95
C PRO A 73 13.47 -0.39 8.15
N GLU A 74 12.54 -1.03 8.87
CA GLU A 74 11.84 -0.44 10.01
C GLU A 74 11.07 0.84 9.68
N GLY A 75 10.82 1.08 8.39
CA GLY A 75 10.12 2.26 7.92
C GLY A 75 8.62 2.13 7.99
N VAL A 76 7.97 3.28 7.85
CA VAL A 76 6.51 3.41 7.88
C VAL A 76 6.09 4.24 6.68
N ILE A 77 5.08 3.79 5.97
CA ILE A 77 4.38 4.63 4.99
C ILE A 77 2.90 4.70 5.33
N GLU A 78 2.29 5.80 4.92
CA GLU A 78 0.90 6.07 5.22
C GLU A 78 0.25 6.65 3.96
N PHE A 79 -0.78 5.95 3.47
CA PHE A 79 -1.59 6.44 2.36
C PHE A 79 -2.87 7.04 2.91
N GLN A 80 -3.16 8.27 2.53
CA GLN A 80 -4.41 8.95 2.88
C GLN A 80 -5.20 9.19 1.61
N PHE A 81 -6.36 8.58 1.51
CA PHE A 81 -7.17 8.64 0.30
C PHE A 81 -8.62 8.23 0.60
N THR A 82 -9.48 8.47 -0.37
CA THR A 82 -10.86 7.99 -0.35
C THR A 82 -11.02 7.02 -1.51
N PRO A 83 -11.23 5.71 -1.25
CA PRO A 83 -11.42 4.76 -2.34
C PRO A 83 -12.61 5.15 -3.20
N ALA A 84 -12.43 5.19 -4.52
CA ALA A 84 -13.46 5.67 -5.45
C ALA A 84 -14.25 4.53 -6.09
N HIS A 85 -13.71 3.31 -6.11
CA HIS A 85 -14.30 2.19 -6.80
C HIS A 85 -14.33 0.96 -5.91
N THR A 86 -15.43 0.21 -5.98
CA THR A 86 -15.51 -1.10 -5.34
C THR A 86 -14.78 -2.14 -6.19
N GLY A 87 -14.31 -3.20 -5.56
CA GLY A 87 -13.65 -4.29 -6.26
C GLY A 87 -12.55 -4.95 -5.45
N ILE A 88 -11.79 -5.79 -6.11
CA ILE A 88 -10.64 -6.49 -5.55
C ILE A 88 -9.40 -5.94 -6.22
N PHE A 89 -8.49 -5.40 -5.41
CA PHE A 89 -7.30 -4.72 -5.88
C PHE A 89 -6.06 -5.44 -5.36
N PRO A 90 -5.40 -6.26 -6.20
CA PRO A 90 -4.13 -6.86 -5.81
C PRO A 90 -3.04 -5.82 -5.63
N TYR A 91 -2.14 -6.08 -4.70
CA TYR A 91 -0.91 -5.30 -4.58
C TYR A 91 0.25 -6.23 -4.27
N LEU A 92 1.46 -5.73 -4.46
CA LEU A 92 2.65 -6.56 -4.33
C LEU A 92 3.89 -5.73 -3.98
N CYS A 93 4.94 -6.43 -3.58
CA CYS A 93 6.29 -5.90 -3.53
C CYS A 93 7.02 -6.35 -4.80
N ASP A 94 7.60 -5.42 -5.55
CA ASP A 94 8.27 -5.72 -6.82
C ASP A 94 9.80 -5.78 -6.72
N MET A 95 10.34 -5.89 -5.52
CA MET A 95 11.77 -6.10 -5.33
C MET A 95 12.18 -7.46 -5.90
N PRO A 96 13.32 -7.53 -6.62
CA PRO A 96 13.77 -8.80 -7.18
C PRO A 96 13.89 -9.91 -6.13
N GLY A 97 13.32 -11.08 -6.42
CA GLY A 97 13.36 -12.22 -5.50
C GLY A 97 12.35 -12.18 -4.38
N HIS A 98 11.57 -11.12 -4.23
CA HIS A 98 10.51 -11.04 -3.24
C HIS A 98 9.20 -11.51 -3.85
N ASP A 99 8.62 -12.57 -3.31
CA ASP A 99 7.33 -13.09 -3.74
C ASP A 99 6.27 -12.67 -2.72
N MET A 100 5.95 -11.38 -2.71
CA MET A 100 5.05 -10.78 -1.74
C MET A 100 3.81 -10.23 -2.45
N LYS A 101 2.65 -10.82 -2.14
CA LYS A 101 1.37 -10.44 -2.74
C LYS A 101 0.28 -10.39 -1.70
N ALA A 102 -0.66 -9.48 -1.91
CA ALA A 102 -1.82 -9.34 -1.05
C ALA A 102 -2.96 -8.68 -1.82
N VAL A 103 -4.11 -8.53 -1.19
CA VAL A 103 -5.26 -7.90 -1.83
C VAL A 103 -5.91 -6.90 -0.89
N ILE A 104 -6.49 -5.87 -1.50
CA ILE A 104 -7.38 -4.94 -0.83
C ILE A 104 -8.75 -5.09 -1.49
N VAL A 105 -9.76 -5.36 -0.66
CA VAL A 105 -11.14 -5.44 -1.10
C VAL A 105 -11.82 -4.14 -0.72
N VAL A 106 -12.45 -3.47 -1.67
CA VAL A 106 -13.22 -2.25 -1.42
C VAL A 106 -14.70 -2.56 -1.65
N GLU A 107 -15.50 -2.37 -0.65
CA GLU A 107 -16.95 -2.57 -0.70
C GLU A 107 -17.75 -1.27 -0.71
#